data_ac049df42c9b6e6abf963a57df8b0657
#
_entry.id   ac049df42c9b6e6abf963a57df8b0657
#
_cell.length_a   1.000
_cell.length_b   1.000
_cell.length_c   1.000
_cell.angle_alpha   90.00
_cell.angle_beta   90.00
_cell.angle_gamma   90.00
#
_symmetry.space_group_name_H-M   'P 1'
#
loop_
_entity.id
_entity.type
_entity.pdbx_description
1 polymer ?
#
loop_
_entity_poly.entity_id
_entity_poly.type
_entity_poly.pdbx_seq_one_letter_code
_entity_poly.pdbx_strand_id
1 'polypeptide(L)'
;MASKNDDFSDGCACGGNCGCRSEQSYANKGLFISFEGIDGVGKTTQVEALKDYLQSSGREVVVTREPGGTQLGKTLREILLHGTSVSARTEALLFAADRAQHVAQVIRPALSRGAVVITDRYIDSSLAYQAGGRELTMDDVRTLSEWATDSLWPNRTYLLDMQPEDAFKRLHREQDRMESAGIDFARRTREAFLDLAQESADRYRVLDATFSAKSLSELIVQDVHNLIEEIETK
;
A
#
# COMPACT_ATOMS: atom_id res chain seq x y z
N MET A 1 -21.04 41.31 -60.22
CA MET A 1 -21.43 42.09 -59.06
C MET A 1 -20.79 41.47 -57.87
N ALA A 2 -19.69 42.06 -57.48
CA ALA A 2 -19.23 42.53 -56.16
C ALA A 2 -19.31 41.49 -55.08
N SER A 3 -18.25 40.76 -54.77
CA SER A 3 -17.08 41.05 -53.92
C SER A 3 -17.46 41.53 -52.52
N LYS A 4 -17.08 40.71 -51.51
CA LYS A 4 -16.49 41.25 -50.31
C LYS A 4 -15.67 40.14 -49.62
N ASN A 5 -14.36 40.34 -49.65
CA ASN A 5 -13.39 39.77 -48.71
C ASN A 5 -13.68 40.38 -47.34
N ASP A 6 -13.71 39.56 -46.31
CA ASP A 6 -13.48 40.01 -44.93
C ASP A 6 -12.26 39.27 -44.39
N ASP A 7 -11.17 40.01 -44.36
CA ASP A 7 -9.98 39.75 -43.58
C ASP A 7 -10.36 39.68 -42.08
N PHE A 8 -10.08 38.59 -41.43
CA PHE A 8 -10.00 38.52 -39.96
C PHE A 8 -8.55 38.30 -39.56
N SER A 9 -7.83 39.39 -39.50
CA SER A 9 -6.57 39.48 -38.75
C SER A 9 -6.92 39.91 -37.32
N ASP A 10 -7.10 38.97 -36.43
CA ASP A 10 -7.11 39.28 -34.98
C ASP A 10 -5.80 38.81 -34.38
N GLY A 11 -4.94 39.79 -34.16
CA GLY A 11 -3.70 39.67 -33.41
C GLY A 11 -3.96 39.30 -31.97
N CYS A 12 -3.42 38.18 -31.57
CA CYS A 12 -3.32 37.80 -30.17
C CYS A 12 -2.23 38.65 -29.50
N ALA A 13 -2.65 39.80 -28.95
CA ALA A 13 -1.79 40.63 -28.09
C ALA A 13 -1.74 40.02 -26.66
N CYS A 14 -0.94 38.98 -26.48
CA CYS A 14 -0.55 38.55 -25.16
C CYS A 14 0.84 39.10 -24.83
N GLY A 15 0.87 40.37 -24.47
CA GLY A 15 2.01 40.93 -23.78
C GLY A 15 2.02 40.44 -22.34
N GLY A 16 3.11 39.85 -21.91
CA GLY A 16 3.46 39.73 -20.49
C GLY A 16 3.26 38.36 -19.86
N ASN A 17 4.35 37.63 -19.72
CA ASN A 17 4.69 36.80 -18.56
C ASN A 17 3.70 35.67 -18.17
N CYS A 18 3.49 34.68 -19.04
CA CYS A 18 2.96 33.39 -18.63
C CYS A 18 4.00 32.56 -17.88
N GLY A 19 4.49 33.11 -16.79
CA GLY A 19 5.33 32.43 -15.79
C GLY A 19 4.50 31.83 -14.67
N CYS A 20 3.38 31.15 -15.00
CA CYS A 20 2.67 30.32 -14.03
C CYS A 20 3.18 28.87 -14.14
N ARG A 21 4.49 28.64 -14.04
CA ARG A 21 4.94 27.49 -13.29
C ARG A 21 4.70 27.86 -11.84
N SER A 22 3.56 27.40 -11.29
CA SER A 22 3.40 27.31 -9.86
C SER A 22 4.65 26.60 -9.32
N GLU A 23 5.46 27.34 -8.60
CA GLU A 23 6.40 26.77 -7.64
C GLU A 23 5.54 25.93 -6.70
N GLN A 24 5.34 24.64 -7.06
CA GLN A 24 4.90 23.64 -6.12
C GLN A 24 6.01 23.61 -5.08
N SER A 25 5.75 24.27 -3.99
CA SER A 25 6.58 24.24 -2.80
C SER A 25 6.90 22.77 -2.51
N TYR A 26 8.16 22.43 -2.40
CA TYR A 26 8.67 21.12 -1.97
C TYR A 26 8.35 20.82 -0.49
N ALA A 27 7.44 21.60 0.12
CA ALA A 27 6.95 21.44 1.46
C ALA A 27 6.00 20.24 1.51
N ASN A 28 6.44 19.15 2.15
CA ASN A 28 5.74 17.94 2.55
C ASN A 28 5.29 17.04 1.40
N LYS A 29 6.23 16.27 0.84
CA LYS A 29 5.88 15.03 0.12
C LYS A 29 5.29 14.06 1.15
N GLY A 30 4.06 13.57 0.91
CA GLY A 30 3.46 12.54 1.74
C GLY A 30 4.34 11.29 1.79
N LEU A 31 4.29 10.56 2.89
CA LEU A 31 5.04 9.33 3.10
C LEU A 31 4.08 8.13 3.08
N PHE A 32 4.37 7.13 2.26
CA PHE A 32 3.58 5.93 2.14
C PHE A 32 4.28 4.71 2.73
N ILE A 33 3.66 4.08 3.73
CA ILE A 33 4.20 2.94 4.49
C ILE A 33 3.20 1.78 4.42
N SER A 34 3.68 0.57 4.11
CA SER A 34 2.90 -0.66 4.22
C SER A 34 3.43 -1.60 5.29
N PHE A 35 2.52 -2.31 5.94
CA PHE A 35 2.82 -3.44 6.84
C PHE A 35 2.38 -4.73 6.20
N GLU A 36 3.30 -5.69 6.13
CA GLU A 36 3.13 -6.97 5.46
C GLU A 36 3.49 -8.14 6.38
N GLY A 37 3.12 -9.33 5.97
CA GLY A 37 3.33 -10.58 6.68
C GLY A 37 2.05 -11.38 6.82
N ILE A 38 2.15 -12.65 7.21
CA ILE A 38 1.01 -13.54 7.40
C ILE A 38 0.11 -13.07 8.56
N ASP A 39 -1.05 -13.70 8.74
CA ASP A 39 -1.94 -13.33 9.83
C ASP A 39 -1.41 -13.81 11.19
N GLY A 40 -1.68 -13.05 12.25
CA GLY A 40 -1.19 -13.34 13.61
C GLY A 40 0.19 -12.76 13.96
N VAL A 41 0.94 -12.19 13.01
CA VAL A 41 2.29 -11.64 13.28
C VAL A 41 2.30 -10.31 14.04
N GLY A 42 1.14 -9.64 14.21
CA GLY A 42 1.03 -8.42 15.01
C GLY A 42 1.06 -7.11 14.22
N LYS A 43 0.76 -7.13 12.92
CA LYS A 43 0.72 -5.92 12.06
C LYS A 43 -0.10 -4.79 12.66
N THR A 44 -1.35 -5.04 13.04
CA THR A 44 -2.26 -4.03 13.57
C THR A 44 -1.69 -3.33 14.81
N THR A 45 -1.02 -4.07 15.70
CA THR A 45 -0.36 -3.51 16.89
C THR A 45 0.72 -2.49 16.50
N GLN A 46 1.52 -2.81 15.49
CA GLN A 46 2.61 -1.93 15.04
C GLN A 46 2.07 -0.72 14.25
N VAL A 47 1.01 -0.92 13.46
CA VAL A 47 0.31 0.18 12.77
C VAL A 47 -0.22 1.21 13.77
N GLU A 48 -0.90 0.78 14.84
CA GLU A 48 -1.43 1.70 15.85
C GLU A 48 -0.30 2.39 16.62
N ALA A 49 0.76 1.68 17.01
CA ALA A 49 1.90 2.27 17.70
C ALA A 49 2.61 3.33 16.85
N LEU A 50 2.84 3.07 15.57
CA LEU A 50 3.45 4.03 14.64
C LEU A 50 2.55 5.24 14.41
N LYS A 51 1.24 5.02 14.25
CA LYS A 51 0.25 6.11 14.15
C LYS A 51 0.33 7.04 15.34
N ASP A 52 0.29 6.48 16.58
CA ASP A 52 0.30 7.28 17.81
C ASP A 52 1.58 8.11 17.93
N TYR A 53 2.74 7.52 17.59
CA TYR A 53 4.01 8.23 17.52
C TYR A 53 3.98 9.40 16.54
N LEU A 54 3.56 9.17 15.30
CA LEU A 54 3.55 10.20 14.26
C LEU A 54 2.54 11.32 14.56
N GLN A 55 1.37 10.98 15.12
CA GLN A 55 0.39 11.97 15.56
C GLN A 55 0.92 12.82 16.72
N SER A 56 1.62 12.21 17.69
CA SER A 56 2.25 12.93 18.80
C SER A 56 3.35 13.88 18.31
N SER A 57 3.96 13.60 17.16
CA SER A 57 4.94 14.45 16.48
C SER A 57 4.30 15.52 15.59
N GLY A 58 2.95 15.69 15.64
CA GLY A 58 2.22 16.72 14.91
C GLY A 58 1.96 16.42 13.43
N ARG A 59 2.13 15.18 12.98
CA ARG A 59 1.91 14.80 11.57
C ARG A 59 0.46 14.39 11.32
N GLU A 60 -0.06 14.72 10.14
CA GLU A 60 -1.31 14.12 9.64
C GLU A 60 -1.04 12.66 9.29
N VAL A 61 -1.81 11.74 9.88
CA VAL A 61 -1.67 10.29 9.64
C VAL A 61 -3.00 9.71 9.18
N VAL A 62 -2.96 9.00 8.06
CA VAL A 62 -4.09 8.23 7.53
C VAL A 62 -3.76 6.75 7.66
N VAL A 63 -4.47 6.05 8.55
CA VAL A 63 -4.38 4.60 8.70
C VAL A 63 -5.47 3.95 7.86
N THR A 64 -5.08 2.95 7.08
CA THR A 64 -5.98 2.22 6.19
C THR A 64 -5.58 0.75 6.07
N ARG A 65 -6.28 -0.03 5.24
CA ARG A 65 -5.99 -1.46 5.02
C ARG A 65 -6.52 -1.99 3.70
N GLU A 66 -5.99 -3.11 3.25
CA GLU A 66 -6.51 -3.87 2.11
C GLU A 66 -6.78 -5.35 2.47
N PRO A 67 -7.90 -5.92 1.99
CA PRO A 67 -8.99 -5.21 1.36
C PRO A 67 -9.87 -4.47 2.36
N GLY A 68 -10.57 -3.41 1.92
CA GLY A 68 -11.62 -2.78 2.72
C GLY A 68 -11.38 -1.32 3.12
N GLY A 69 -10.42 -0.62 2.51
CA GLY A 69 -10.11 0.79 2.79
C GLY A 69 -11.16 1.79 2.30
N THR A 70 -12.12 1.36 1.49
CA THR A 70 -13.21 2.19 0.95
C THR A 70 -14.57 1.54 1.12
N GLN A 71 -15.66 2.23 0.81
CA GLN A 71 -17.00 1.62 0.87
C GLN A 71 -17.13 0.45 -0.12
N LEU A 72 -16.64 0.60 -1.35
CA LEU A 72 -16.54 -0.49 -2.32
C LEU A 72 -15.67 -1.62 -1.76
N GLY A 73 -14.52 -1.26 -1.22
CA GLY A 73 -13.57 -2.21 -0.62
C GLY A 73 -14.17 -3.05 0.50
N LYS A 74 -15.04 -2.48 1.34
CA LYS A 74 -15.75 -3.26 2.36
C LYS A 74 -16.63 -4.34 1.75
N THR A 75 -17.33 -4.04 0.65
CA THR A 75 -18.15 -5.02 -0.07
C THR A 75 -17.27 -6.12 -0.70
N LEU A 76 -16.16 -5.72 -1.32
CA LEU A 76 -15.20 -6.67 -1.91
C LEU A 76 -14.55 -7.54 -0.83
N ARG A 77 -14.25 -7.00 0.33
CA ARG A 77 -13.73 -7.75 1.48
C ARG A 77 -14.68 -8.87 1.91
N GLU A 78 -15.99 -8.59 2.02
CA GLU A 78 -16.99 -9.60 2.36
C GLU A 78 -17.00 -10.74 1.31
N ILE A 79 -16.94 -10.41 0.03
CA ILE A 79 -16.88 -11.41 -1.05
C ILE A 79 -15.58 -12.23 -0.95
N LEU A 80 -14.44 -11.57 -0.75
CA LEU A 80 -13.12 -12.19 -0.74
C LEU A 80 -12.88 -13.09 0.48
N LEU A 81 -13.30 -12.66 1.67
CA LEU A 81 -12.96 -13.34 2.92
C LEU A 81 -14.08 -14.25 3.44
N HIS A 82 -15.35 -13.93 3.13
CA HIS A 82 -16.53 -14.63 3.65
C HIS A 82 -17.46 -15.19 2.56
N GLY A 83 -17.19 -14.85 1.30
CA GLY A 83 -17.97 -15.34 0.16
C GLY A 83 -17.64 -16.79 -0.23
N THR A 84 -18.31 -17.25 -1.28
CA THR A 84 -18.02 -18.56 -1.89
C THR A 84 -16.66 -18.56 -2.59
N SER A 85 -16.13 -19.77 -2.84
CA SER A 85 -14.88 -19.94 -3.59
C SER A 85 -14.99 -19.32 -4.99
N VAL A 86 -13.97 -18.60 -5.41
CA VAL A 86 -13.82 -18.02 -6.73
C VAL A 86 -12.52 -18.52 -7.38
N SER A 87 -12.40 -18.42 -8.70
CA SER A 87 -11.16 -18.79 -9.39
C SER A 87 -9.99 -17.86 -8.97
N ALA A 88 -8.76 -18.34 -9.08
CA ALA A 88 -7.57 -17.58 -8.72
C ALA A 88 -7.49 -16.23 -9.47
N ARG A 89 -7.84 -16.19 -10.76
CA ARG A 89 -7.91 -14.95 -11.54
C ARG A 89 -8.99 -14.00 -11.04
N THR A 90 -10.16 -14.50 -10.70
CA THR A 90 -11.25 -13.68 -10.13
C THR A 90 -10.83 -13.08 -8.80
N GLU A 91 -10.18 -13.86 -7.95
CA GLU A 91 -9.65 -13.39 -6.66
C GLU A 91 -8.65 -12.24 -6.85
N ALA A 92 -7.66 -12.42 -7.74
CA ALA A 92 -6.67 -11.38 -8.03
C ALA A 92 -7.31 -10.10 -8.61
N LEU A 93 -8.28 -10.23 -9.51
CA LEU A 93 -9.02 -9.08 -10.06
C LEU A 93 -9.82 -8.34 -9.00
N LEU A 94 -10.45 -9.04 -8.05
CA LEU A 94 -11.19 -8.41 -6.95
C LEU A 94 -10.26 -7.66 -5.99
N PHE A 95 -9.09 -8.22 -5.66
CA PHE A 95 -8.07 -7.51 -4.89
C PHE A 95 -7.54 -6.29 -5.63
N ALA A 96 -7.31 -6.39 -6.94
CA ALA A 96 -6.86 -5.27 -7.77
C ALA A 96 -7.93 -4.17 -7.87
N ALA A 97 -9.21 -4.53 -7.97
CA ALA A 97 -10.33 -3.57 -7.99
C ALA A 97 -10.47 -2.83 -6.64
N ASP A 98 -10.34 -3.54 -5.51
CA ASP A 98 -10.29 -2.92 -4.18
C ASP A 98 -9.16 -1.90 -4.12
N ARG A 99 -7.95 -2.32 -4.49
CA ARG A 99 -6.73 -1.50 -4.46
C ARG A 99 -6.82 -0.28 -5.35
N ALA A 100 -7.31 -0.41 -6.59
CA ALA A 100 -7.48 0.72 -7.51
C ALA A 100 -8.37 1.81 -6.90
N GLN A 101 -9.50 1.42 -6.34
CA GLN A 101 -10.43 2.34 -5.67
C GLN A 101 -9.80 2.96 -4.41
N HIS A 102 -9.07 2.16 -3.64
CA HIS A 102 -8.39 2.59 -2.43
C HIS A 102 -7.31 3.63 -2.72
N VAL A 103 -6.46 3.39 -3.72
CA VAL A 103 -5.45 4.36 -4.17
C VAL A 103 -6.09 5.67 -4.61
N ALA A 104 -7.15 5.61 -5.42
CA ALA A 104 -7.80 6.79 -5.97
C ALA A 104 -8.52 7.63 -4.91
N GLN A 105 -9.21 7.00 -3.95
CA GLN A 105 -10.06 7.70 -2.98
C GLN A 105 -9.35 8.06 -1.67
N VAL A 106 -8.34 7.30 -1.25
CA VAL A 106 -7.75 7.43 0.08
C VAL A 106 -6.27 7.75 -0.01
N ILE A 107 -5.46 6.89 -0.66
CA ILE A 107 -4.00 6.97 -0.57
C ILE A 107 -3.47 8.22 -1.29
N ARG A 108 -3.74 8.38 -2.59
CA ARG A 108 -3.23 9.52 -3.37
C ARG A 108 -3.71 10.87 -2.85
N PRO A 109 -4.98 11.07 -2.47
CA PRO A 109 -5.43 12.34 -1.88
C PRO A 109 -4.74 12.64 -0.54
N ALA A 110 -4.46 11.64 0.30
CA ALA A 110 -3.73 11.82 1.55
C ALA A 110 -2.26 12.21 1.30
N LEU A 111 -1.57 11.47 0.43
CA LEU A 111 -0.19 11.77 0.04
C LEU A 111 -0.05 13.17 -0.58
N SER A 112 -1.02 13.59 -1.40
CA SER A 112 -1.02 14.92 -2.03
C SER A 112 -1.15 16.07 -1.02
N ARG A 113 -1.69 15.80 0.19
CA ARG A 113 -1.76 16.76 1.29
C ARG A 113 -0.53 16.73 2.20
N GLY A 114 0.44 15.85 1.92
CA GLY A 114 1.62 15.67 2.76
C GLY A 114 1.38 14.73 3.96
N ALA A 115 0.27 14.01 4.01
CA ALA A 115 0.00 13.07 5.09
C ALA A 115 0.92 11.85 5.04
N VAL A 116 1.18 11.24 6.21
CA VAL A 116 1.74 9.90 6.28
C VAL A 116 0.59 8.89 6.15
N VAL A 117 0.65 8.06 5.11
CA VAL A 117 -0.31 6.97 4.90
C VAL A 117 0.30 5.67 5.40
N ILE A 118 -0.41 4.97 6.28
CA ILE A 118 -0.02 3.65 6.80
C ILE A 118 -1.11 2.66 6.37
N THR A 119 -0.74 1.63 5.60
CA THR A 119 -1.67 0.57 5.21
C THR A 119 -1.29 -0.77 5.82
N ASP A 120 -2.29 -1.49 6.37
CA ASP A 120 -2.17 -2.92 6.69
C ASP A 120 -2.48 -3.69 5.40
N ARG A 121 -1.45 -4.24 4.78
CA ARG A 121 -1.40 -4.89 3.45
C ARG A 121 -1.51 -3.93 2.26
N TYR A 122 -0.81 -4.31 1.18
CA TYR A 122 -0.82 -3.63 -0.11
C TYR A 122 -0.46 -4.59 -1.25
N ILE A 123 0.23 -4.12 -2.30
CA ILE A 123 0.60 -4.92 -3.48
C ILE A 123 1.34 -6.22 -3.09
N ASP A 124 2.27 -6.13 -2.14
CA ASP A 124 3.11 -7.25 -1.74
C ASP A 124 2.29 -8.41 -1.17
N SER A 125 1.17 -8.13 -0.48
CA SER A 125 0.21 -9.17 -0.10
C SER A 125 -0.35 -9.90 -1.33
N SER A 126 -0.73 -9.20 -2.41
CA SER A 126 -1.21 -9.89 -3.61
C SER A 126 -0.13 -10.74 -4.28
N LEU A 127 1.09 -10.26 -4.35
CA LEU A 127 2.22 -11.02 -4.88
C LEU A 127 2.46 -12.29 -4.06
N ALA A 128 2.46 -12.18 -2.73
CA ALA A 128 2.70 -13.33 -1.86
C ALA A 128 1.54 -14.33 -1.83
N TYR A 129 0.29 -13.86 -1.78
CA TYR A 129 -0.89 -14.72 -1.62
C TYR A 129 -1.42 -15.27 -2.94
N GLN A 130 -1.55 -14.46 -4.00
CA GLN A 130 -2.14 -14.86 -5.26
C GLN A 130 -1.14 -15.52 -6.21
N ALA A 131 0.14 -15.13 -6.16
CA ALA A 131 1.18 -15.74 -6.98
C ALA A 131 1.98 -16.79 -6.18
N GLY A 132 2.65 -16.43 -5.10
CA GLY A 132 3.48 -17.34 -4.31
C GLY A 132 2.71 -18.50 -3.69
N GLY A 133 1.47 -18.26 -3.25
CA GLY A 133 0.61 -19.28 -2.64
C GLY A 133 -0.29 -20.04 -3.60
N ARG A 134 -0.53 -19.56 -4.84
CA ARG A 134 -1.53 -20.07 -5.78
C ARG A 134 -0.97 -20.31 -7.20
N GLU A 135 -1.87 -20.42 -8.20
CA GLU A 135 -1.58 -20.83 -9.58
C GLU A 135 -1.14 -19.67 -10.51
N LEU A 136 -1.22 -18.41 -10.07
CA LEU A 136 -0.87 -17.27 -10.91
C LEU A 136 0.64 -17.03 -10.89
N THR A 137 1.15 -16.51 -12.01
CA THR A 137 2.56 -16.10 -12.06
C THR A 137 2.78 -14.79 -11.31
N MET A 138 4.00 -14.58 -10.81
CA MET A 138 4.40 -13.33 -10.16
C MET A 138 4.22 -12.14 -11.10
N ASP A 139 4.57 -12.31 -12.37
CA ASP A 139 4.46 -11.26 -13.40
C ASP A 139 3.02 -10.87 -13.70
N ASP A 140 2.08 -11.84 -13.76
CA ASP A 140 0.66 -11.54 -13.97
C ASP A 140 0.11 -10.67 -12.84
N VAL A 141 0.39 -11.04 -11.59
CA VAL A 141 -0.11 -10.32 -10.41
C VAL A 141 0.58 -8.97 -10.26
N ARG A 142 1.88 -8.87 -10.56
CA ARG A 142 2.64 -7.62 -10.54
C ARG A 142 2.10 -6.63 -11.57
N THR A 143 1.96 -7.06 -12.82
CA THR A 143 1.43 -6.24 -13.91
C THR A 143 0.02 -5.73 -13.60
N LEU A 144 -0.85 -6.61 -13.10
CA LEU A 144 -2.21 -6.23 -12.69
C LEU A 144 -2.20 -5.21 -11.56
N SER A 145 -1.34 -5.41 -10.56
CA SER A 145 -1.24 -4.52 -9.39
C SER A 145 -0.66 -3.15 -9.77
N GLU A 146 0.36 -3.11 -10.59
CA GLU A 146 0.97 -1.87 -11.09
C GLU A 146 -0.03 -1.06 -11.94
N TRP A 147 -0.76 -1.73 -12.82
CA TRP A 147 -1.83 -1.08 -13.58
C TRP A 147 -2.93 -0.53 -12.67
N ALA A 148 -3.37 -1.29 -11.67
CA ALA A 148 -4.42 -0.90 -10.74
C ALA A 148 -4.04 0.31 -9.86
N THR A 149 -2.74 0.52 -9.61
CA THR A 149 -2.23 1.58 -8.72
C THR A 149 -1.57 2.73 -9.44
N ASP A 150 -1.46 2.66 -10.79
CA ASP A 150 -0.61 3.56 -11.56
C ASP A 150 0.82 3.58 -10.97
N SER A 151 1.36 2.37 -10.78
CA SER A 151 2.70 2.09 -10.25
C SER A 151 3.04 2.81 -8.93
N LEU A 152 2.05 3.04 -8.07
CA LEU A 152 2.29 3.60 -6.74
C LEU A 152 2.80 2.51 -5.81
N TRP A 153 4.05 2.61 -5.38
CA TRP A 153 4.68 1.74 -4.40
C TRP A 153 4.89 2.46 -3.06
N PRO A 154 4.90 1.74 -1.92
CA PRO A 154 5.26 2.31 -0.64
C PRO A 154 6.72 2.78 -0.62
N ASN A 155 6.99 3.87 0.10
CA ASN A 155 8.35 4.32 0.40
C ASN A 155 9.06 3.34 1.33
N ARG A 156 8.29 2.68 2.22
CA ARG A 156 8.79 1.67 3.15
C ARG A 156 7.76 0.56 3.35
N THR A 157 8.22 -0.68 3.35
CA THR A 157 7.43 -1.87 3.68
C THR A 157 8.05 -2.57 4.89
N TYR A 158 7.30 -2.68 5.97
CA TYR A 158 7.67 -3.47 7.13
C TYR A 158 7.08 -4.88 6.99
N LEU A 159 7.96 -5.86 6.76
CA LEU A 159 7.60 -7.27 6.79
C LEU A 159 7.80 -7.80 8.20
N LEU A 160 6.70 -8.12 8.89
CA LEU A 160 6.73 -8.82 10.17
C LEU A 160 6.84 -10.31 9.89
N ASP A 161 8.03 -10.87 10.11
CA ASP A 161 8.32 -12.28 9.84
C ASP A 161 8.19 -13.15 11.08
N MET A 162 7.48 -14.27 10.95
CA MET A 162 7.30 -15.27 11.98
C MET A 162 6.97 -16.62 11.35
N GLN A 163 7.34 -17.71 12.03
CA GLN A 163 6.91 -19.04 11.62
C GLN A 163 5.38 -19.15 11.70
N PRO A 164 4.71 -19.70 10.65
CA PRO A 164 3.26 -19.81 10.61
C PRO A 164 2.66 -20.54 11.81
N GLU A 165 3.37 -21.54 12.35
CA GLU A 165 2.96 -22.30 13.53
C GLU A 165 2.80 -21.41 14.78
N ASP A 166 3.69 -20.42 14.93
CA ASP A 166 3.67 -19.51 16.06
C ASP A 166 2.68 -18.35 15.83
N ALA A 167 2.59 -17.87 14.59
CA ALA A 167 1.62 -16.86 14.20
C ALA A 167 0.17 -17.36 14.41
N PHE A 168 -0.13 -18.59 14.03
CA PHE A 168 -1.47 -19.18 14.18
C PHE A 168 -1.87 -19.38 15.65
N LYS A 169 -0.93 -19.66 16.56
CA LYS A 169 -1.19 -19.72 18.01
C LYS A 169 -1.68 -18.38 18.58
N ARG A 170 -1.38 -17.26 17.91
CA ARG A 170 -1.81 -15.91 18.31
C ARG A 170 -3.18 -15.53 17.79
N LEU A 171 -3.77 -16.31 16.87
CA LEU A 171 -5.10 -16.07 16.33
C LEU A 171 -6.14 -16.67 17.28
N HIS A 172 -6.97 -15.81 17.88
CA HIS A 172 -8.05 -16.21 18.81
C HIS A 172 -9.45 -16.02 18.17
N ARG A 173 -9.55 -16.07 16.85
CA ARG A 173 -10.79 -15.93 16.09
C ARG A 173 -10.93 -17.05 15.07
N GLU A 174 -12.13 -17.20 14.51
CA GLU A 174 -12.35 -18.08 13.37
C GLU A 174 -11.50 -17.64 12.18
N GLN A 175 -10.95 -18.63 11.47
CA GLN A 175 -10.15 -18.43 10.28
C GLN A 175 -11.04 -17.96 9.12
N ASP A 176 -10.59 -16.98 8.39
CA ASP A 176 -11.23 -16.59 7.14
C ASP A 176 -10.86 -17.57 6.00
N ARG A 177 -11.42 -17.32 4.81
CA ARG A 177 -11.21 -18.18 3.63
C ARG A 177 -9.73 -18.28 3.21
N MET A 178 -8.96 -17.23 3.41
CA MET A 178 -7.54 -17.23 3.06
C MET A 178 -6.70 -17.99 4.09
N GLU A 179 -6.98 -17.81 5.37
CA GLU A 179 -6.32 -18.50 6.47
C GLU A 179 -6.67 -19.99 6.50
N SER A 180 -7.88 -20.37 6.09
CA SER A 180 -8.33 -21.77 6.00
C SER A 180 -7.62 -22.60 4.93
N ALA A 181 -6.78 -21.99 4.07
CA ALA A 181 -5.95 -22.69 3.09
C ALA A 181 -4.83 -23.55 3.72
N GLY A 182 -4.62 -23.43 5.05
CA GLY A 182 -3.79 -24.32 5.83
C GLY A 182 -2.33 -23.87 5.99
N ILE A 183 -1.60 -24.62 6.80
CA ILE A 183 -0.24 -24.25 7.23
C ILE A 183 0.77 -24.22 6.07
N ASP A 184 0.67 -25.15 5.12
CA ASP A 184 1.59 -25.20 3.99
C ASP A 184 1.39 -24.01 3.03
N PHE A 185 0.17 -23.52 2.91
CA PHE A 185 -0.11 -22.28 2.18
C PHE A 185 0.54 -21.08 2.89
N ALA A 186 0.39 -21.00 4.21
CA ALA A 186 1.01 -19.94 5.01
C ALA A 186 2.55 -19.96 4.93
N ARG A 187 3.17 -21.17 4.88
CA ARG A 187 4.62 -21.30 4.69
C ARG A 187 5.07 -20.77 3.34
N ARG A 188 4.41 -21.17 2.24
CA ARG A 188 4.71 -20.64 0.90
C ARG A 188 4.52 -19.13 0.81
N THR A 189 3.45 -18.62 1.41
CA THR A 189 3.18 -17.18 1.45
C THR A 189 4.28 -16.42 2.20
N ARG A 190 4.75 -16.96 3.34
CA ARG A 190 5.88 -16.39 4.09
C ARG A 190 7.16 -16.39 3.25
N GLU A 191 7.49 -17.51 2.60
CA GLU A 191 8.66 -17.61 1.72
C GLU A 191 8.57 -16.58 0.59
N ALA A 192 7.43 -16.44 -0.07
CA ALA A 192 7.22 -15.44 -1.10
C ALA A 192 7.42 -14.00 -0.58
N PHE A 193 6.98 -13.67 0.63
CA PHE A 193 7.29 -12.37 1.24
C PHE A 193 8.78 -12.14 1.45
N LEU A 194 9.53 -13.17 1.89
CA LEU A 194 10.96 -13.08 2.09
C LEU A 194 11.71 -12.90 0.77
N ASP A 195 11.29 -13.58 -0.30
CA ASP A 195 11.83 -13.39 -1.65
C ASP A 195 11.59 -11.97 -2.16
N LEU A 196 10.37 -11.43 -2.01
CA LEU A 196 10.04 -10.04 -2.35
C LEU A 196 10.88 -9.03 -1.55
N ALA A 197 11.15 -9.32 -0.29
CA ALA A 197 12.00 -8.47 0.53
C ALA A 197 13.46 -8.47 0.06
N GLN A 198 13.98 -9.60 -0.44
CA GLN A 198 15.31 -9.68 -1.03
C GLN A 198 15.38 -8.95 -2.38
N GLU A 199 14.35 -9.07 -3.23
CA GLU A 199 14.27 -8.37 -4.51
C GLU A 199 14.21 -6.83 -4.37
N SER A 200 13.65 -6.32 -3.27
CA SER A 200 13.41 -4.89 -3.03
C SER A 200 13.97 -4.43 -1.68
N ALA A 201 15.21 -4.80 -1.36
CA ALA A 201 15.84 -4.59 -0.06
C ALA A 201 15.96 -3.11 0.36
N ASP A 202 15.99 -2.18 -0.57
CA ASP A 202 15.98 -0.73 -0.36
C ASP A 202 14.68 -0.26 0.29
N ARG A 203 13.56 -0.84 -0.12
CA ARG A 203 12.21 -0.51 0.35
C ARG A 203 11.79 -1.31 1.59
N TYR A 204 12.29 -2.54 1.73
CA TYR A 204 11.87 -3.44 2.80
C TYR A 204 12.69 -3.29 4.09
N ARG A 205 12.00 -3.53 5.23
CA ARG A 205 12.60 -3.85 6.52
C ARG A 205 11.94 -5.12 7.04
N VAL A 206 12.71 -6.21 7.09
CA VAL A 206 12.26 -7.49 7.67
C VAL A 206 12.52 -7.46 9.17
N LEU A 207 11.46 -7.66 9.95
CA LEU A 207 11.50 -7.62 11.41
C LEU A 207 11.06 -8.95 11.98
N ASP A 208 11.86 -9.52 12.89
CA ASP A 208 11.52 -10.74 13.60
C ASP A 208 10.35 -10.49 14.57
N ALA A 209 9.15 -10.95 14.18
CA ALA A 209 7.93 -10.75 14.94
C ALA A 209 7.83 -11.62 16.21
N THR A 210 8.88 -12.36 16.57
CA THR A 210 8.99 -13.02 17.87
C THR A 210 9.39 -12.06 18.99
N PHE A 211 9.98 -10.91 18.64
CA PHE A 211 10.31 -9.86 19.59
C PHE A 211 9.07 -9.25 20.24
N SER A 212 9.29 -8.57 21.38
CA SER A 212 8.18 -7.87 22.03
C SER A 212 7.59 -6.78 21.13
N ALA A 213 6.28 -6.52 21.26
CA ALA A 213 5.64 -5.45 20.50
C ALA A 213 6.33 -4.09 20.70
N LYS A 214 6.83 -3.83 21.91
CA LYS A 214 7.57 -2.61 22.24
C LYS A 214 8.89 -2.52 21.50
N SER A 215 9.69 -3.60 21.49
CA SER A 215 10.98 -3.60 20.79
C SER A 215 10.82 -3.41 19.28
N LEU A 216 9.80 -4.06 18.68
CA LEU A 216 9.46 -3.85 17.26
C LEU A 216 9.05 -2.40 16.98
N SER A 217 8.21 -1.83 17.85
CA SER A 217 7.76 -0.44 17.71
C SER A 217 8.94 0.53 17.78
N GLU A 218 9.89 0.33 18.68
CA GLU A 218 11.10 1.17 18.80
C GLU A 218 11.95 1.12 17.51
N LEU A 219 12.14 -0.07 16.92
CA LEU A 219 12.87 -0.23 15.65
C LEU A 219 12.15 0.48 14.48
N ILE A 220 10.83 0.31 14.38
CA ILE A 220 10.01 0.92 13.33
C ILE A 220 10.03 2.45 13.45
N VAL A 221 9.83 2.96 14.65
CA VAL A 221 9.86 4.41 14.92
C VAL A 221 11.20 5.02 14.55
N GLN A 222 12.31 4.38 14.92
CA GLN A 222 13.64 4.85 14.57
C GLN A 222 13.88 4.88 13.05
N ASP A 223 13.47 3.82 12.32
CA ASP A 223 13.63 3.77 10.87
C ASP A 223 12.74 4.82 10.17
N VAL A 224 11.50 5.00 10.62
CA VAL A 224 10.59 6.03 10.06
C VAL A 224 11.11 7.44 10.33
N HIS A 225 11.67 7.70 11.52
CA HIS A 225 12.27 8.99 11.84
C HIS A 225 13.40 9.32 10.86
N ASN A 226 14.34 8.40 10.66
CA ASN A 226 15.42 8.56 9.71
C ASN A 226 14.92 8.77 8.27
N LEU A 227 13.91 7.99 7.84
CA LEU A 227 13.31 8.09 6.51
C LEU A 227 12.67 9.47 6.27
N ILE A 228 12.01 10.02 7.28
CA ILE A 228 11.43 11.36 7.22
C ILE A 228 12.53 12.42 7.07
N GLU A 229 13.59 12.36 7.86
CA GLU A 229 14.73 13.27 7.76
C GLU A 229 15.39 13.23 6.37
N GLU A 230 15.54 12.03 5.80
CA GLU A 230 16.07 11.88 4.44
C GLU A 230 15.18 12.51 3.35
N ILE A 231 13.86 12.48 3.53
CA ILE A 231 12.90 13.06 2.57
C ILE A 231 12.87 14.59 2.69
N GLU A 232 12.96 15.12 3.91
CA GLU A 232 12.93 16.58 4.19
C GLU A 232 14.23 17.28 3.80
N THR A 233 15.34 16.55 3.71
CA THR A 233 16.66 17.12 3.34
C THR A 233 16.95 17.08 1.82
N LYS A 234 16.13 16.43 1.01
CA LYS A 234 16.21 16.31 -0.47
C LYS A 234 15.24 17.26 -1.17
#